data_4cb4a8fc15ec9e01f6dca7660a4527a3
#
_entry.id   4cb4a8fc15ec9e01f6dca7660a4527a3
#
_cell.length_a   1.000
_cell.length_b   1.000
_cell.length_c   1.000
_cell.angle_alpha   90.00
_cell.angle_beta   90.00
_cell.angle_gamma   90.00
#
_symmetry.space_group_name_H-M   'P 1'
#
loop_
_entity.id
_entity.type
_entity.pdbx_description
1 polymer ?
#
loop_
_entity_poly.entity_id
_entity_poly.type
_entity_poly.pdbx_seq_one_letter_code
_entity_poly.pdbx_strand_id
1 'polypeptide(L)'
;RVTPEMPPEKPTETAIKLHDGLYYQILSIGSGRAVMPDDVVTLDFMGWTVADKKLFHSSLEAGEPLVAQVSQLFHGFQDVLVHTHQDDILVIWMDQKYGIDPNGRELKGDLVFSMQVVDVASMPEGLAAPDDVAAPPADAETTQSGLATKVLSPGKGTVHPKATDTVRVHYTGWTTDGAMFDSSVQRGEPAQFPLNHVIAGWTEGLQLMVEGEKRRLWIPQDLAYRGQPGAPAGMLVFDVELIAIV
;
A
#
# COMPACT_ATOMS: atom_id res chain seq x y z
N ARG A 1 -2.05 22.31 11.46
CA ARG A 1 -1.30 21.43 12.35
C ARG A 1 -2.28 20.64 13.23
N VAL A 2 -2.13 19.31 13.29
CA VAL A 2 -2.97 18.49 14.16
C VAL A 2 -2.82 18.89 15.63
N THR A 3 -3.92 18.83 16.37
CA THR A 3 -3.91 19.21 17.79
C THR A 3 -3.40 18.05 18.64
N PRO A 4 -2.60 18.31 19.68
CA PRO A 4 -2.14 17.28 20.62
C PRO A 4 -3.21 16.81 21.59
N GLU A 5 -4.36 17.46 21.65
CA GLU A 5 -5.46 17.11 22.53
C GLU A 5 -6.45 16.18 21.82
N MET A 6 -6.95 15.21 22.56
CA MET A 6 -7.97 14.29 22.05
C MET A 6 -9.23 15.08 21.67
N PRO A 7 -9.75 14.91 20.44
CA PRO A 7 -11.04 15.46 20.06
C PRO A 7 -12.18 14.88 20.91
N PRO A 8 -13.40 15.42 20.82
CA PRO A 8 -14.56 14.83 21.49
C PRO A 8 -14.70 13.34 21.18
N GLU A 9 -15.11 12.54 22.15
CA GLU A 9 -15.26 11.08 21.99
C GLU A 9 -16.33 10.72 20.96
N LYS A 10 -17.33 11.57 20.82
CA LYS A 10 -18.45 11.37 19.89
C LYS A 10 -18.43 12.46 18.82
N PRO A 11 -18.96 12.14 17.63
CA PRO A 11 -19.09 13.15 16.57
C PRO A 11 -19.88 14.38 17.07
N THR A 12 -19.44 15.55 16.65
CA THR A 12 -20.13 16.80 16.93
C THR A 12 -21.42 16.91 16.11
N GLU A 13 -22.30 17.86 16.44
CA GLU A 13 -23.54 18.07 15.69
C GLU A 13 -23.29 18.51 14.25
N THR A 14 -22.13 19.12 13.97
CA THR A 14 -21.75 19.56 12.63
C THR A 14 -20.93 18.54 11.87
N ALA A 15 -20.61 17.39 12.47
CA ALA A 15 -19.90 16.32 11.80
C ALA A 15 -20.74 15.74 10.66
N ILE A 16 -20.08 15.36 9.57
CA ILE A 16 -20.70 14.71 8.43
C ILE A 16 -20.68 13.22 8.65
N LYS A 17 -21.85 12.59 8.56
CA LYS A 17 -21.99 11.13 8.60
C LYS A 17 -21.82 10.57 7.19
N LEU A 18 -20.78 9.77 6.96
CA LEU A 18 -20.62 9.03 5.71
C LEU A 18 -21.36 7.71 5.73
N HIS A 19 -21.24 6.97 6.82
CA HIS A 19 -21.87 5.68 7.05
C HIS A 19 -22.18 5.55 8.53
N ASP A 20 -22.99 4.55 8.91
CA ASP A 20 -23.17 4.19 10.30
C ASP A 20 -21.81 3.82 10.90
N GLY A 21 -21.38 4.58 11.91
CA GLY A 21 -20.10 4.40 12.56
C GLY A 21 -18.91 5.09 11.89
N LEU A 22 -19.13 5.93 10.88
CA LEU A 22 -18.06 6.70 10.25
C LEU A 22 -18.48 8.15 10.02
N TYR A 23 -17.79 9.06 10.72
CA TYR A 23 -18.05 10.51 10.68
C TYR A 23 -16.75 11.28 10.49
N TYR A 24 -16.84 12.46 9.92
CA TYR A 24 -15.72 13.38 9.87
C TYR A 24 -16.19 14.84 9.98
N GLN A 25 -15.27 15.71 10.36
CA GLN A 25 -15.48 17.16 10.39
C GLN A 25 -14.21 17.84 9.96
N ILE A 26 -14.32 18.73 8.96
CA ILE A 26 -13.20 19.58 8.56
C ILE A 26 -13.19 20.80 9.47
N LEU A 27 -12.10 20.95 10.23
CA LEU A 27 -11.91 22.08 11.15
C LEU A 27 -11.28 23.29 10.46
N SER A 28 -10.43 23.04 9.47
CA SER A 28 -9.77 24.07 8.67
C SER A 28 -9.73 23.60 7.23
N ILE A 29 -10.29 24.40 6.34
CA ILE A 29 -10.38 24.09 4.92
C ILE A 29 -9.09 24.52 4.24
N GLY A 30 -8.41 23.59 3.61
CA GLY A 30 -7.24 23.83 2.76
C GLY A 30 -7.63 24.35 1.38
N SER A 31 -6.68 24.90 0.67
CA SER A 31 -6.86 25.43 -0.68
C SER A 31 -6.22 24.57 -1.78
N GLY A 32 -5.63 23.43 -1.38
CA GLY A 32 -4.89 22.58 -2.29
C GLY A 32 -5.77 21.63 -3.09
N ARG A 33 -5.13 20.70 -3.74
CA ARG A 33 -5.75 19.72 -4.62
C ARG A 33 -6.66 18.75 -3.86
N ALA A 34 -7.80 18.40 -4.46
CA ALA A 34 -8.69 17.37 -3.94
C ALA A 34 -8.02 15.99 -3.99
N VAL A 35 -8.29 15.19 -2.96
CA VAL A 35 -7.79 13.80 -2.88
C VAL A 35 -8.62 12.89 -3.79
N MET A 36 -7.93 12.11 -4.61
CA MET A 36 -8.52 11.08 -5.47
C MET A 36 -8.16 9.69 -4.94
N PRO A 37 -8.97 8.64 -5.23
CA PRO A 37 -8.74 7.30 -4.69
C PRO A 37 -7.36 6.70 -4.96
N ASP A 38 -6.74 7.05 -6.09
CA ASP A 38 -5.43 6.51 -6.49
C ASP A 38 -4.25 7.40 -6.10
N ASP A 39 -4.51 8.52 -5.40
CA ASP A 39 -3.45 9.43 -5.02
C ASP A 39 -2.55 8.88 -3.91
N VAL A 40 -1.36 9.43 -3.85
CA VAL A 40 -0.43 9.27 -2.72
C VAL A 40 -0.60 10.49 -1.82
N VAL A 41 -0.90 10.25 -0.56
CA VAL A 41 -1.11 11.31 0.44
C VAL A 41 -0.01 11.28 1.48
N THR A 42 0.32 12.47 1.98
CA THR A 42 1.16 12.66 3.16
C THR A 42 0.27 13.15 4.28
N LEU A 43 0.22 12.41 5.38
CA LEU A 43 -0.68 12.66 6.50
C LEU A 43 0.10 12.86 7.79
N ASP A 44 -0.19 13.94 8.50
CA ASP A 44 0.10 14.05 9.93
C ASP A 44 -1.16 13.69 10.69
N PHE A 45 -1.07 12.76 11.63
CA PHE A 45 -2.24 12.40 12.41
C PHE A 45 -1.91 11.84 13.78
N MET A 46 -2.88 11.93 14.66
CA MET A 46 -2.90 11.33 15.98
C MET A 46 -4.17 10.52 16.14
N GLY A 47 -4.06 9.36 16.78
CA GLY A 47 -5.18 8.46 17.00
C GLY A 47 -5.34 8.08 18.46
N TRP A 48 -6.57 8.08 18.94
CA TRP A 48 -6.95 7.67 20.29
C TRP A 48 -7.99 6.56 20.24
N THR A 49 -7.88 5.64 21.18
CA THR A 49 -8.96 4.72 21.48
C THR A 49 -9.98 5.42 22.36
N VAL A 50 -11.26 5.33 21.98
CA VAL A 50 -12.34 6.04 22.70
C VAL A 50 -12.57 5.46 24.09
N ALA A 51 -12.50 4.14 24.24
CA ALA A 51 -12.83 3.45 25.48
C ALA A 51 -11.95 3.87 26.66
N ASP A 52 -10.65 4.00 26.47
CA ASP A 52 -9.68 4.34 27.53
C ASP A 52 -8.99 5.69 27.30
N LYS A 53 -9.38 6.41 26.25
CA LYS A 53 -8.83 7.74 25.88
C LYS A 53 -7.32 7.73 25.69
N LYS A 54 -6.78 6.60 25.25
CA LYS A 54 -5.35 6.40 25.10
C LYS A 54 -4.88 6.79 23.70
N LEU A 55 -3.87 7.65 23.64
CA LEU A 55 -3.13 7.93 22.40
C LEU A 55 -2.36 6.67 22.00
N PHE A 56 -2.63 6.10 20.83
CA PHE A 56 -1.94 4.91 20.34
C PHE A 56 -1.03 5.21 19.16
N HIS A 57 -1.19 6.36 18.50
CA HIS A 57 -0.35 6.79 17.38
C HIS A 57 -0.24 8.30 17.34
N SER A 58 0.97 8.77 17.03
CA SER A 58 1.24 10.18 16.74
C SER A 58 2.40 10.28 15.74
N SER A 59 2.13 10.88 14.58
CA SER A 59 3.18 11.18 13.59
C SER A 59 4.19 12.20 14.13
N LEU A 60 3.77 13.08 15.04
CA LEU A 60 4.68 14.04 15.68
C LEU A 60 5.68 13.32 16.60
N GLU A 61 5.24 12.33 17.37
CA GLU A 61 6.12 11.53 18.23
C GLU A 61 7.01 10.60 17.39
N ALA A 62 6.51 10.08 16.28
CA ALA A 62 7.26 9.26 15.34
C ALA A 62 8.33 10.07 14.58
N GLY A 63 8.19 11.40 14.55
CA GLY A 63 9.13 12.30 13.90
C GLY A 63 8.96 12.43 12.40
N GLU A 64 7.98 11.77 11.82
CA GLU A 64 7.71 11.82 10.38
C GLU A 64 6.22 11.60 10.07
N PRO A 65 5.68 12.25 9.02
CA PRO A 65 4.34 11.97 8.55
C PRO A 65 4.25 10.62 7.85
N LEU A 66 3.04 10.09 7.75
CA LEU A 66 2.76 8.90 6.96
C LEU A 66 2.64 9.29 5.49
N VAL A 67 3.38 8.61 4.62
CA VAL A 67 3.23 8.71 3.17
C VAL A 67 2.68 7.40 2.66
N ALA A 68 1.51 7.41 2.04
CA ALA A 68 0.87 6.20 1.56
C ALA A 68 -0.10 6.48 0.42
N GLN A 69 -0.31 5.47 -0.43
CA GLN A 69 -1.42 5.48 -1.38
C GLN A 69 -2.75 5.37 -0.61
N VAL A 70 -3.76 6.15 -0.99
CA VAL A 70 -5.06 6.16 -0.31
C VAL A 70 -5.64 4.74 -0.21
N SER A 71 -5.55 3.96 -1.27
CA SER A 71 -6.05 2.57 -1.33
C SER A 71 -5.35 1.59 -0.38
N GLN A 72 -4.23 1.95 0.23
CA GLN A 72 -3.50 1.13 1.20
C GLN A 72 -3.88 1.44 2.65
N LEU A 73 -4.64 2.50 2.88
CA LEU A 73 -5.00 2.96 4.21
C LEU A 73 -6.18 2.16 4.78
N PHE A 74 -6.46 2.34 6.08
CA PHE A 74 -7.67 1.80 6.70
C PHE A 74 -8.91 2.23 5.91
N HIS A 75 -9.92 1.37 5.84
CA HIS A 75 -11.13 1.62 5.05
C HIS A 75 -11.80 2.93 5.44
N GLY A 76 -11.84 3.26 6.73
CA GLY A 76 -12.39 4.54 7.19
C GLY A 76 -11.62 5.75 6.68
N PHE A 77 -10.29 5.65 6.59
CA PHE A 77 -9.47 6.72 6.02
C PHE A 77 -9.71 6.86 4.52
N GLN A 78 -9.80 5.75 3.79
CA GLN A 78 -10.09 5.78 2.37
C GLN A 78 -11.40 6.50 2.07
N ASP A 79 -12.46 6.15 2.82
CA ASP A 79 -13.79 6.71 2.60
C ASP A 79 -13.85 8.21 2.93
N VAL A 80 -13.15 8.66 3.97
CA VAL A 80 -13.13 10.08 4.36
C VAL A 80 -12.23 10.92 3.46
N LEU A 81 -11.03 10.43 3.14
CA LEU A 81 -10.01 11.23 2.45
C LEU A 81 -10.45 11.70 1.06
N VAL A 82 -11.28 10.94 0.35
CA VAL A 82 -11.78 11.36 -0.97
C VAL A 82 -12.75 12.56 -0.92
N HIS A 83 -13.11 13.00 0.28
CA HIS A 83 -13.89 14.21 0.53
C HIS A 83 -13.02 15.37 1.02
N THR A 84 -11.71 15.24 0.99
CA THR A 84 -10.77 16.24 1.52
C THR A 84 -9.87 16.82 0.43
N HIS A 85 -9.15 17.86 0.81
CA HIS A 85 -8.17 18.56 -0.03
C HIS A 85 -6.85 18.67 0.72
N GLN A 86 -5.78 18.91 -0.01
CA GLN A 86 -4.50 19.24 0.61
C GLN A 86 -4.67 20.45 1.54
N ASP A 87 -4.00 20.38 2.67
CA ASP A 87 -4.00 21.33 3.77
C ASP A 87 -5.27 21.34 4.63
N ASP A 88 -6.24 20.47 4.36
CA ASP A 88 -7.36 20.28 5.27
C ASP A 88 -6.87 19.74 6.63
N ILE A 89 -7.48 20.28 7.70
CA ILE A 89 -7.35 19.74 9.05
C ILE A 89 -8.71 19.22 9.47
N LEU A 90 -8.77 17.96 9.91
CA LEU A 90 -10.04 17.29 10.17
C LEU A 90 -9.96 16.35 11.37
N VAL A 91 -11.13 15.97 11.84
CA VAL A 91 -11.34 14.91 12.83
C VAL A 91 -12.14 13.80 12.19
N ILE A 92 -11.76 12.56 12.49
CA ILE A 92 -12.44 11.36 12.01
C ILE A 92 -12.85 10.52 13.22
N TRP A 93 -14.12 10.13 13.27
CA TRP A 93 -14.66 9.18 14.23
C TRP A 93 -15.02 7.91 13.49
N MET A 94 -14.48 6.77 13.91
CA MET A 94 -14.76 5.50 13.25
C MET A 94 -14.95 4.36 14.23
N ASP A 95 -15.94 3.52 13.93
CA ASP A 95 -16.11 2.24 14.60
C ASP A 95 -14.98 1.28 14.21
N GLN A 96 -14.76 0.27 15.03
CA GLN A 96 -13.73 -0.75 14.81
C GLN A 96 -13.76 -1.35 13.40
N LYS A 97 -14.93 -1.56 12.82
CA LYS A 97 -15.07 -2.16 11.48
C LYS A 97 -14.39 -1.37 10.35
N TYR A 98 -14.15 -0.06 10.56
CA TYR A 98 -13.46 0.79 9.58
C TYR A 98 -11.95 0.87 9.81
N GLY A 99 -11.46 0.34 10.92
CA GLY A 99 -10.03 0.29 11.25
C GLY A 99 -9.32 -0.93 10.68
N ILE A 100 -9.71 -1.37 9.50
CA ILE A 100 -9.12 -2.53 8.80
C ILE A 100 -8.50 -2.01 7.51
N ASP A 101 -7.26 -2.42 7.23
CA ASP A 101 -6.59 -2.11 5.96
C ASP A 101 -6.71 -3.26 4.95
N PRO A 102 -6.33 -3.06 3.67
CA PRO A 102 -6.40 -4.10 2.64
C PRO A 102 -5.58 -5.35 2.95
N ASN A 103 -4.57 -5.27 3.83
CA ASN A 103 -3.74 -6.39 4.25
C ASN A 103 -4.32 -7.15 5.45
N GLY A 104 -5.50 -6.76 5.91
CA GLY A 104 -6.15 -7.38 7.05
C GLY A 104 -5.62 -6.94 8.42
N ARG A 105 -4.78 -5.88 8.47
CA ARG A 105 -4.38 -5.27 9.75
C ARG A 105 -5.59 -4.58 10.36
N GLU A 106 -5.86 -4.88 11.62
CA GLU A 106 -7.00 -4.34 12.36
C GLU A 106 -6.55 -3.48 13.54
N LEU A 107 -7.18 -2.32 13.67
CA LEU A 107 -7.15 -1.53 14.90
C LEU A 107 -8.30 -1.97 15.78
N LYS A 108 -8.12 -1.93 17.10
CA LYS A 108 -9.14 -2.41 18.04
C LYS A 108 -9.93 -1.26 18.65
N GLY A 109 -11.23 -1.47 18.75
CA GLY A 109 -12.16 -0.54 19.39
C GLY A 109 -12.56 0.61 18.49
N ASP A 110 -13.39 1.47 19.03
CA ASP A 110 -13.80 2.72 18.39
C ASP A 110 -12.67 3.74 18.53
N LEU A 111 -12.46 4.51 17.49
CA LEU A 111 -11.29 5.36 17.33
C LEU A 111 -11.69 6.78 16.96
N VAL A 112 -10.87 7.74 17.41
CA VAL A 112 -10.95 9.12 16.94
C VAL A 112 -9.55 9.60 16.52
N PHE A 113 -9.50 10.34 15.41
CA PHE A 113 -8.26 10.84 14.83
C PHE A 113 -8.32 12.35 14.63
N SER A 114 -7.24 13.04 14.96
CA SER A 114 -6.92 14.36 14.43
C SER A 114 -5.96 14.20 13.26
N MET A 115 -6.24 14.82 12.12
CA MET A 115 -5.48 14.62 10.91
C MET A 115 -5.27 15.92 10.14
N GLN A 116 -4.10 16.07 9.54
CA GLN A 116 -3.82 17.06 8.51
C GLN A 116 -3.41 16.35 7.23
N VAL A 117 -4.03 16.73 6.12
CA VAL A 117 -3.62 16.30 4.78
C VAL A 117 -2.50 17.23 4.33
N VAL A 118 -1.25 16.82 4.53
CA VAL A 118 -0.07 17.67 4.31
C VAL A 118 0.24 17.83 2.83
N ASP A 119 0.14 16.74 2.06
CA ASP A 119 0.40 16.76 0.63
C ASP A 119 -0.48 15.74 -0.09
N VAL A 120 -0.81 16.04 -1.34
CA VAL A 120 -1.58 15.17 -2.23
C VAL A 120 -0.88 15.14 -3.59
N ALA A 121 -0.43 13.96 -4.00
CA ALA A 121 0.26 13.76 -5.26
C ALA A 121 -0.39 12.65 -6.07
N SER A 122 -0.34 12.78 -7.39
CA SER A 122 -0.72 11.67 -8.28
C SER A 122 0.26 10.53 -8.14
N MET A 123 -0.20 9.30 -8.38
CA MET A 123 0.69 8.15 -8.49
C MET A 123 1.73 8.43 -9.59
N PRO A 124 3.04 8.28 -9.30
CA PRO A 124 4.07 8.46 -10.33
C PRO A 124 3.84 7.56 -11.54
N GLU A 125 4.18 8.07 -12.74
CA GLU A 125 4.09 7.28 -13.95
C GLU A 125 4.95 6.00 -13.83
N GLY A 126 4.41 4.89 -14.29
CA GLY A 126 5.04 3.56 -14.17
C GLY A 126 4.80 2.82 -12.86
N LEU A 127 4.20 3.48 -11.87
CA LEU A 127 3.81 2.81 -10.62
C LEU A 127 2.32 2.47 -10.55
N ALA A 128 1.53 2.97 -11.50
CA ALA A 128 0.13 2.61 -11.64
C ALA A 128 0.00 1.12 -12.01
N ALA A 129 -1.06 0.48 -11.51
CA ALA A 129 -1.33 -0.91 -11.82
C ALA A 129 -1.46 -1.13 -13.33
N PRO A 130 -0.89 -2.22 -13.87
CA PRO A 130 -1.06 -2.55 -15.28
C PRO A 130 -2.51 -2.97 -15.58
N ASP A 131 -2.91 -2.85 -16.86
CA ASP A 131 -4.26 -3.19 -17.30
C ASP A 131 -4.63 -4.67 -17.02
N ASP A 132 -3.64 -5.56 -17.00
CA ASP A 132 -3.82 -6.99 -16.75
C ASP A 132 -3.53 -7.40 -15.29
N VAL A 133 -3.64 -6.47 -14.34
CA VAL A 133 -3.38 -6.75 -12.92
C VAL A 133 -4.39 -7.74 -12.33
N ALA A 134 -5.62 -7.77 -12.82
CA ALA A 134 -6.68 -8.60 -12.25
C ALA A 134 -6.46 -10.11 -12.45
N ALA A 135 -5.83 -10.49 -13.55
CA ALA A 135 -5.54 -11.90 -13.89
C ALA A 135 -4.49 -12.00 -14.98
N PRO A 136 -3.74 -13.11 -15.05
CA PRO A 136 -2.77 -13.32 -16.14
C PRO A 136 -3.46 -13.28 -17.49
N PRO A 137 -2.88 -12.59 -18.48
CA PRO A 137 -3.41 -12.63 -19.84
C PRO A 137 -3.18 -14.01 -20.49
N ALA A 138 -3.90 -14.27 -21.61
CA ALA A 138 -3.81 -15.55 -22.30
C ALA A 138 -2.39 -15.87 -22.83
N ASP A 139 -1.58 -14.83 -23.10
CA ASP A 139 -0.21 -14.96 -23.59
C ASP A 139 0.84 -15.07 -22.46
N ALA A 140 0.42 -15.08 -21.19
CA ALA A 140 1.33 -15.36 -20.09
C ALA A 140 1.72 -16.85 -20.07
N GLU A 141 2.97 -17.12 -19.72
CA GLU A 141 3.44 -18.47 -19.50
C GLU A 141 3.10 -18.91 -18.07
N THR A 142 2.52 -20.09 -17.90
CA THR A 142 2.19 -20.65 -16.60
C THR A 142 3.08 -21.84 -16.32
N THR A 143 3.77 -21.83 -15.17
CA THR A 143 4.61 -22.96 -14.75
C THR A 143 3.77 -24.02 -14.02
N GLN A 144 4.37 -25.17 -13.74
CA GLN A 144 3.70 -26.27 -13.07
C GLN A 144 3.18 -25.90 -11.66
N SER A 145 3.85 -24.97 -10.98
CA SER A 145 3.43 -24.50 -9.65
C SER A 145 2.19 -23.58 -9.68
N GLY A 146 1.80 -23.10 -10.86
CA GLY A 146 0.73 -22.14 -11.04
C GLY A 146 1.20 -20.68 -11.15
N LEU A 147 2.51 -20.44 -11.08
CA LEU A 147 3.08 -19.11 -11.33
C LEU A 147 2.88 -18.74 -12.81
N ALA A 148 2.29 -17.59 -13.07
CA ALA A 148 2.19 -17.04 -14.42
C ALA A 148 3.17 -15.90 -14.60
N THR A 149 3.83 -15.83 -15.75
CA THR A 149 4.82 -14.78 -16.05
C THR A 149 4.74 -14.29 -17.48
N LYS A 150 5.21 -13.07 -17.70
CA LYS A 150 5.33 -12.48 -19.03
C LYS A 150 6.56 -11.58 -19.09
N VAL A 151 7.40 -11.79 -20.07
CA VAL A 151 8.54 -10.90 -20.31
C VAL A 151 8.01 -9.56 -20.82
N LEU A 152 8.34 -8.47 -20.13
CA LEU A 152 8.01 -7.12 -20.55
C LEU A 152 9.13 -6.50 -21.40
N SER A 153 10.37 -6.78 -21.04
CA SER A 153 11.54 -6.33 -21.76
C SER A 153 12.63 -7.40 -21.66
N PRO A 154 13.21 -7.86 -22.77
CA PRO A 154 14.23 -8.89 -22.72
C PRO A 154 15.52 -8.38 -22.08
N GLY A 155 16.20 -9.27 -21.37
CA GLY A 155 17.52 -8.98 -20.81
C GLY A 155 18.64 -9.18 -21.83
N LYS A 156 19.85 -8.89 -21.39
CA LYS A 156 21.08 -9.03 -22.20
C LYS A 156 21.94 -10.19 -21.75
N GLY A 157 21.69 -10.69 -20.52
CA GLY A 157 22.46 -11.79 -19.97
C GLY A 157 22.01 -13.15 -20.49
N THR A 158 22.77 -14.18 -20.18
CA THR A 158 22.47 -15.57 -20.48
C THR A 158 22.44 -16.44 -19.21
N VAL A 159 22.87 -15.88 -18.07
CA VAL A 159 22.94 -16.58 -16.80
C VAL A 159 21.68 -16.30 -16.01
N HIS A 160 21.03 -17.37 -15.56
CA HIS A 160 19.90 -17.31 -14.65
C HIS A 160 20.38 -17.37 -13.20
N PRO A 161 19.80 -16.59 -12.28
CA PRO A 161 20.15 -16.73 -10.88
C PRO A 161 19.74 -18.09 -10.35
N LYS A 162 20.49 -18.57 -9.36
CA LYS A 162 20.18 -19.79 -8.60
C LYS A 162 19.44 -19.42 -7.32
N ALA A 163 18.72 -20.35 -6.74
CA ALA A 163 18.01 -20.13 -5.48
C ALA A 163 18.93 -19.67 -4.33
N THR A 164 20.22 -19.98 -4.39
CA THR A 164 21.22 -19.57 -3.39
C THR A 164 21.88 -18.24 -3.69
N ASP A 165 21.57 -17.60 -4.82
CA ASP A 165 22.14 -16.33 -5.19
C ASP A 165 21.42 -15.16 -4.51
N THR A 166 22.12 -14.04 -4.38
CA THR A 166 21.55 -12.75 -4.03
C THR A 166 21.29 -11.97 -5.30
N VAL A 167 20.13 -11.35 -5.43
CA VAL A 167 19.74 -10.57 -6.59
C VAL A 167 19.54 -9.11 -6.20
N ARG A 168 19.88 -8.22 -7.12
CA ARG A 168 19.55 -6.79 -7.04
C ARG A 168 18.46 -6.51 -8.06
N VAL A 169 17.36 -5.93 -7.58
CA VAL A 169 16.15 -5.74 -8.37
C VAL A 169 15.53 -4.37 -8.14
N HIS A 170 14.84 -3.87 -9.17
CA HIS A 170 13.74 -2.94 -8.98
C HIS A 170 12.44 -3.69 -9.13
N TYR A 171 11.47 -3.38 -8.29
CA TYR A 171 10.17 -4.03 -8.35
C TYR A 171 9.04 -3.10 -7.89
N THR A 172 7.85 -3.39 -8.38
CA THR A 172 6.60 -2.83 -7.88
C THR A 172 5.58 -3.95 -7.77
N GLY A 173 4.86 -4.00 -6.67
CA GLY A 173 3.86 -5.04 -6.38
C GLY A 173 2.47 -4.46 -6.16
N TRP A 174 1.46 -5.14 -6.71
CA TRP A 174 0.04 -4.79 -6.59
C TRP A 174 -0.78 -6.00 -6.16
N THR A 175 -1.86 -5.74 -5.45
CA THR A 175 -2.96 -6.69 -5.33
C THR A 175 -3.80 -6.65 -6.60
N THR A 176 -4.65 -7.65 -6.82
CA THR A 176 -5.40 -7.80 -8.08
C THR A 176 -6.48 -6.72 -8.31
N ASP A 177 -6.80 -5.96 -7.28
CA ASP A 177 -7.66 -4.77 -7.36
C ASP A 177 -6.92 -3.50 -7.82
N GLY A 178 -5.62 -3.61 -8.08
CA GLY A 178 -4.79 -2.51 -8.56
C GLY A 178 -4.11 -1.68 -7.48
N ALA A 179 -4.28 -2.02 -6.21
CA ALA A 179 -3.64 -1.32 -5.11
C ALA A 179 -2.16 -1.71 -5.00
N MET A 180 -1.27 -0.72 -5.10
CA MET A 180 0.17 -0.93 -4.91
C MET A 180 0.46 -1.11 -3.42
N PHE A 181 1.18 -2.17 -3.06
CA PHE A 181 1.53 -2.42 -1.66
C PHE A 181 3.02 -2.25 -1.37
N ASP A 182 3.88 -2.28 -2.38
CA ASP A 182 5.32 -2.09 -2.21
C ASP A 182 5.99 -1.73 -3.54
N SER A 183 7.04 -0.90 -3.49
CA SER A 183 7.83 -0.53 -4.68
C SER A 183 9.20 0.00 -4.28
N SER A 184 10.25 -0.63 -4.80
CA SER A 184 11.61 -0.09 -4.71
C SER A 184 11.78 1.15 -5.59
N VAL A 185 11.04 1.23 -6.69
CA VAL A 185 11.06 2.38 -7.61
C VAL A 185 10.55 3.63 -6.89
N GLN A 186 9.47 3.48 -6.11
CA GLN A 186 8.94 4.57 -5.30
C GLN A 186 9.95 5.05 -4.24
N ARG A 187 10.71 4.13 -3.63
CA ARG A 187 11.75 4.47 -2.67
C ARG A 187 13.00 5.09 -3.29
N GLY A 188 13.16 4.97 -4.61
CA GLY A 188 14.25 5.59 -5.36
C GLY A 188 15.57 4.81 -5.36
N GLU A 189 15.59 3.58 -4.83
CA GLU A 189 16.79 2.73 -4.83
C GLU A 189 16.45 1.25 -5.02
N PRO A 190 17.32 0.49 -5.71
CA PRO A 190 17.15 -0.94 -5.86
C PRO A 190 17.23 -1.68 -4.52
N ALA A 191 16.54 -2.81 -4.45
CA ALA A 191 16.60 -3.70 -3.31
C ALA A 191 17.48 -4.92 -3.62
N GLN A 192 18.11 -5.48 -2.59
CA GLN A 192 18.86 -6.73 -2.67
C GLN A 192 18.24 -7.78 -1.78
N PHE A 193 18.09 -8.99 -2.31
CA PHE A 193 17.51 -10.11 -1.59
C PHE A 193 18.29 -11.41 -1.85
N PRO A 194 18.58 -12.21 -0.81
CA PRO A 194 18.86 -13.62 -1.01
C PRO A 194 17.62 -14.29 -1.61
N LEU A 195 17.76 -14.97 -2.72
CA LEU A 195 16.61 -15.45 -3.50
C LEU A 195 15.82 -16.57 -2.77
N ASN A 196 16.45 -17.26 -1.83
CA ASN A 196 15.79 -18.25 -0.99
C ASN A 196 15.13 -17.66 0.29
N HIS A 197 15.16 -16.34 0.49
CA HIS A 197 14.55 -15.64 1.64
C HIS A 197 13.33 -14.78 1.26
N VAL A 198 12.85 -14.92 0.05
CA VAL A 198 11.68 -14.20 -0.47
C VAL A 198 10.51 -15.16 -0.69
N ILE A 199 9.34 -14.64 -1.02
CA ILE A 199 8.18 -15.49 -1.32
C ILE A 199 8.50 -16.48 -2.45
N ALA A 200 7.87 -17.66 -2.40
CA ALA A 200 8.17 -18.75 -3.32
C ALA A 200 8.02 -18.37 -4.79
N GLY A 201 7.02 -17.54 -5.13
CA GLY A 201 6.82 -17.06 -6.49
C GLY A 201 7.99 -16.23 -7.02
N TRP A 202 8.67 -15.47 -6.15
CA TRP A 202 9.90 -14.76 -6.51
C TRP A 202 11.08 -15.70 -6.68
N THR A 203 11.25 -16.63 -5.76
CA THR A 203 12.34 -17.62 -5.85
C THR A 203 12.28 -18.37 -7.19
N GLU A 204 11.09 -18.79 -7.58
CA GLU A 204 10.89 -19.46 -8.88
C GLU A 204 11.00 -18.48 -10.06
N GLY A 205 10.30 -17.36 -10.00
CA GLY A 205 10.19 -16.42 -11.11
C GLY A 205 11.52 -15.78 -11.52
N LEU A 206 12.34 -15.37 -10.56
CA LEU A 206 13.63 -14.77 -10.85
C LEU A 206 14.64 -15.76 -11.44
N GLN A 207 14.51 -17.04 -11.15
CA GLN A 207 15.35 -18.06 -11.79
C GLN A 207 15.04 -18.24 -13.28
N LEU A 208 13.91 -17.74 -13.76
CA LEU A 208 13.56 -17.69 -15.19
C LEU A 208 14.16 -16.47 -15.90
N MET A 209 14.62 -15.49 -15.13
CA MET A 209 15.09 -14.20 -15.65
C MET A 209 16.60 -14.21 -15.91
N VAL A 210 17.04 -13.25 -16.71
CA VAL A 210 18.47 -12.92 -16.90
C VAL A 210 18.69 -11.44 -16.57
N GLU A 211 19.94 -11.04 -16.34
CA GLU A 211 20.25 -9.64 -16.04
C GLU A 211 19.76 -8.71 -17.14
N GLY A 212 19.17 -7.57 -16.75
CA GLY A 212 18.58 -6.58 -17.63
C GLY A 212 17.15 -6.88 -18.04
N GLU A 213 16.61 -8.05 -17.72
CA GLU A 213 15.23 -8.42 -18.05
C GLU A 213 14.24 -7.76 -17.09
N LYS A 214 13.09 -7.35 -17.65
CA LYS A 214 11.91 -6.96 -16.89
C LYS A 214 10.79 -7.95 -17.17
N ARG A 215 10.20 -8.50 -16.10
CA ARG A 215 9.17 -9.54 -16.20
C ARG A 215 8.03 -9.24 -15.22
N ARG A 216 6.81 -9.51 -15.65
CA ARG A 216 5.62 -9.46 -14.80
C ARG A 216 5.32 -10.85 -14.28
N LEU A 217 5.04 -10.93 -12.99
CA LEU A 217 4.73 -12.17 -12.28
C LEU A 217 3.32 -12.05 -11.68
N TRP A 218 2.47 -13.02 -11.95
CA TRP A 218 1.19 -13.22 -11.26
C TRP A 218 1.37 -14.40 -10.32
N ILE A 219 1.42 -14.11 -9.02
CA ILE A 219 1.82 -15.09 -8.00
C ILE A 219 0.58 -15.50 -7.23
N PRO A 220 0.11 -16.77 -7.36
CA PRO A 220 -0.99 -17.27 -6.55
C PRO A 220 -0.69 -17.13 -5.05
N GLN A 221 -1.72 -17.00 -4.23
CA GLN A 221 -1.59 -16.81 -2.79
C GLN A 221 -0.67 -17.85 -2.14
N ASP A 222 -0.74 -19.11 -2.56
CA ASP A 222 0.08 -20.19 -2.01
C ASP A 222 1.58 -20.03 -2.27
N LEU A 223 1.96 -19.27 -3.30
CA LEU A 223 3.35 -18.93 -3.62
C LEU A 223 3.72 -17.51 -3.13
N ALA A 224 2.81 -16.82 -2.47
CA ALA A 224 2.99 -15.49 -1.88
C ALA A 224 2.98 -15.59 -0.35
N TYR A 225 2.10 -14.85 0.33
CA TYR A 225 2.07 -14.81 1.79
C TYR A 225 1.08 -15.76 2.44
N ARG A 226 0.41 -16.61 1.66
CA ARG A 226 -0.45 -17.72 2.14
C ARG A 226 -1.58 -17.29 3.09
N GLY A 227 -2.09 -16.06 2.91
CA GLY A 227 -3.15 -15.54 3.77
C GLY A 227 -2.71 -15.14 5.17
N GLN A 228 -1.42 -14.94 5.41
CA GLN A 228 -0.90 -14.51 6.71
C GLN A 228 -1.43 -13.11 7.07
N PRO A 229 -1.93 -12.92 8.30
CA PRO A 229 -2.35 -11.60 8.76
C PRO A 229 -1.20 -10.58 8.71
N GLY A 230 -1.51 -9.35 8.28
CA GLY A 230 -0.52 -8.27 8.18
C GLY A 230 0.30 -8.27 6.90
N ALA A 231 0.10 -9.26 6.01
CA ALA A 231 0.71 -9.30 4.69
C ALA A 231 -0.36 -9.18 3.61
N PRO A 232 0.00 -8.76 2.38
CA PRO A 232 -0.96 -8.69 1.28
C PRO A 232 -1.63 -10.04 1.02
N ALA A 233 -2.96 -10.03 0.93
CA ALA A 233 -3.75 -11.25 0.74
C ALA A 233 -3.99 -11.55 -0.74
N GLY A 234 -4.26 -12.82 -1.04
CA GLY A 234 -4.62 -13.27 -2.37
C GLY A 234 -3.46 -13.34 -3.35
N MET A 235 -3.79 -13.36 -4.63
CA MET A 235 -2.81 -13.29 -5.71
C MET A 235 -2.12 -11.93 -5.71
N LEU A 236 -0.81 -11.92 -5.92
CA LEU A 236 -0.01 -10.71 -6.03
C LEU A 236 0.58 -10.59 -7.43
N VAL A 237 0.68 -9.37 -7.93
CA VAL A 237 1.25 -9.07 -9.23
C VAL A 237 2.48 -8.19 -9.04
N PHE A 238 3.60 -8.58 -9.62
CA PHE A 238 4.86 -7.83 -9.54
C PHE A 238 5.42 -7.56 -10.92
N ASP A 239 5.88 -6.33 -11.15
CA ASP A 239 6.85 -6.05 -12.19
C ASP A 239 8.23 -6.05 -11.55
N VAL A 240 9.12 -6.91 -12.05
CA VAL A 240 10.47 -7.09 -11.53
C VAL A 240 11.48 -6.86 -12.65
N GLU A 241 12.45 -5.99 -12.38
CA GLU A 241 13.64 -5.81 -13.21
C GLU A 241 14.83 -6.44 -12.49
N LEU A 242 15.45 -7.44 -13.10
CA LEU A 242 16.68 -8.05 -12.58
C LEU A 242 17.88 -7.20 -13.02
N ILE A 243 18.41 -6.42 -12.09
CA ILE A 243 19.54 -5.52 -12.36
C ILE A 243 20.84 -6.29 -12.35
N ALA A 244 21.06 -7.12 -11.35
CA ALA A 244 22.28 -7.90 -11.21
C ALA A 244 22.09 -9.14 -10.35
N ILE A 245 22.88 -10.16 -10.65
CA ILE A 245 23.14 -11.31 -9.76
C ILE A 245 24.42 -10.94 -9.00
N VAL A 246 24.30 -10.86 -7.67
CA VAL A 246 25.37 -10.32 -6.81
C VAL A 246 26.19 -11.44 -6.18
#